data_461068d64cabbc79f951c7d0399fc69f
#
_entry.id   461068d64cabbc79f951c7d0399fc69f
#
_cell.length_a   1.000
_cell.length_b   1.000
_cell.length_c   1.000
_cell.angle_alpha   90.00
_cell.angle_beta   90.00
_cell.angle_gamma   90.00
#
_symmetry.space_group_name_H-M   'P 1'
#
loop_
_entity.id
_entity.type
_entity.pdbx_description
1 polymer ?
#
loop_
_entity_poly.entity_id
_entity_poly.type
_entity_poly.pdbx_seq_one_letter_code
_entity_poly.pdbx_strand_id
1 'polypeptide(L)'
;VDPKDHLAEKTGKLFLENGYQVKVLDLVNMTNSDGFNPFRYVETENDLNRMLTVYFNNTRGSGSRSDPFWDEASMTLVRAIASYLVDFYNPPGSSKQEQEARRKRGRYPAFSEIGKLIKLLSKGDNQDKSILEVLFEDYAKKYGHENFTMRNWADFQNYKDKTLDSVIAVTTAKFALFNIQSVIDLTKKDSMDLKTWGTQKTMVYLVIPDND
;
A
#
# COMPACT_ATOMS: atom_id res chain seq x y z
N VAL A 1 -7.83 5.56 -21.76
CA VAL A 1 -8.64 4.52 -21.10
C VAL A 1 -9.13 3.56 -22.17
N ASP A 2 -9.01 2.27 -21.93
CA ASP A 2 -9.35 1.21 -22.88
C ASP A 2 -10.25 0.17 -22.20
N PRO A 3 -11.58 0.36 -22.20
CA PRO A 3 -12.49 -0.51 -21.46
C PRO A 3 -12.52 -1.97 -21.95
N LYS A 4 -12.05 -2.24 -23.17
CA LYS A 4 -12.13 -3.54 -23.84
C LYS A 4 -10.78 -4.13 -24.28
N ASP A 5 -9.65 -3.55 -23.82
CA ASP A 5 -8.27 -3.95 -24.18
C ASP A 5 -7.99 -3.98 -25.70
N HIS A 6 -8.79 -3.29 -26.51
CA HIS A 6 -8.63 -3.28 -27.95
C HIS A 6 -7.62 -2.25 -28.45
N LEU A 7 -7.41 -1.15 -27.71
CA LEU A 7 -6.48 -0.09 -28.11
C LEU A 7 -5.04 -0.53 -27.94
N ALA A 8 -4.73 -1.19 -26.82
CA ALA A 8 -3.40 -1.69 -26.54
C ALA A 8 -2.95 -2.72 -27.60
N GLU A 9 -3.83 -3.66 -27.96
CA GLU A 9 -3.56 -4.65 -29.01
C GLU A 9 -3.35 -4.01 -30.39
N LYS A 10 -4.20 -3.04 -30.77
CA LYS A 10 -4.17 -2.42 -32.09
C LYS A 10 -3.03 -1.43 -32.30
N THR A 11 -2.66 -0.69 -31.26
CA THR A 11 -1.75 0.46 -31.39
C THR A 11 -0.46 0.30 -30.62
N GLY A 12 -0.35 -0.63 -29.67
CA GLY A 12 0.84 -0.81 -28.84
C GLY A 12 2.09 -1.08 -29.65
N LYS A 13 2.03 -1.94 -30.68
CA LYS A 13 3.14 -2.21 -31.58
C LYS A 13 3.60 -0.96 -32.33
N LEU A 14 2.67 -0.13 -32.80
CA LEU A 14 3.00 1.12 -33.50
C LEU A 14 3.80 2.06 -32.60
N PHE A 15 3.42 2.18 -31.30
CA PHE A 15 4.15 3.02 -30.35
C PHE A 15 5.54 2.46 -30.04
N LEU A 16 5.68 1.14 -29.88
CA LEU A 16 7.00 0.50 -29.69
C LEU A 16 7.93 0.75 -30.88
N GLU A 17 7.44 0.60 -32.13
CA GLU A 17 8.20 0.85 -33.35
C GLU A 17 8.62 2.32 -33.51
N ASN A 18 7.90 3.25 -32.88
CA ASN A 18 8.23 4.69 -32.84
C ASN A 18 9.02 5.10 -31.59
N GLY A 19 9.61 4.15 -30.86
CA GLY A 19 10.52 4.39 -29.74
C GLY A 19 9.83 4.80 -28.45
N TYR A 20 8.54 4.50 -28.29
CA TYR A 20 7.84 4.66 -27.03
C TYR A 20 8.03 3.44 -26.13
N GLN A 21 8.14 3.67 -24.83
CA GLN A 21 7.85 2.62 -23.87
C GLN A 21 6.34 2.46 -23.79
N VAL A 22 5.86 1.23 -23.88
CA VAL A 22 4.43 0.91 -23.72
C VAL A 22 4.23 0.30 -22.35
N LYS A 23 3.29 0.87 -21.59
CA LYS A 23 2.88 0.43 -20.26
C LYS A 23 1.39 0.13 -20.28
N VAL A 24 1.00 -1.01 -19.69
CA VAL A 24 -0.38 -1.45 -19.65
C VAL A 24 -0.77 -1.74 -18.21
N LEU A 25 -1.64 -0.93 -17.62
CA LEU A 25 -2.30 -1.25 -16.37
C LEU A 25 -3.66 -1.86 -16.69
N ASP A 26 -3.73 -3.18 -16.61
CA ASP A 26 -4.92 -3.95 -16.94
C ASP A 26 -5.56 -4.47 -15.64
N LEU A 27 -6.72 -3.89 -15.30
CA LEU A 27 -7.51 -4.29 -14.14
C LEU A 27 -8.58 -5.34 -14.48
N VAL A 28 -8.71 -5.71 -15.76
CA VAL A 28 -9.58 -6.80 -16.23
C VAL A 28 -8.80 -8.11 -16.24
N ASN A 29 -7.64 -8.11 -16.90
CA ASN A 29 -6.74 -9.26 -16.95
C ASN A 29 -5.40 -8.94 -16.27
N MET A 30 -5.42 -8.93 -14.95
CA MET A 30 -4.28 -8.53 -14.10
C MET A 30 -3.01 -9.39 -14.35
N THR A 31 -3.14 -10.57 -14.94
CA THR A 31 -1.99 -11.46 -15.22
C THR A 31 -1.04 -10.87 -16.26
N ASN A 32 -1.59 -10.13 -17.22
CA ASN A 32 -0.84 -9.49 -18.30
C ASN A 32 -0.52 -8.01 -18.03
N SER A 33 -0.83 -7.52 -16.83
CA SER A 33 -0.66 -6.13 -16.44
C SER A 33 0.76 -5.81 -16.02
N ASP A 34 1.20 -4.59 -16.32
CA ASP A 34 2.29 -3.97 -15.59
C ASP A 34 1.91 -3.82 -14.11
N GLY A 35 2.86 -4.09 -13.23
CA GLY A 35 2.63 -3.94 -11.79
C GLY A 35 2.68 -2.47 -11.37
N PHE A 36 1.82 -2.11 -10.44
CA PHE A 36 1.80 -0.79 -9.82
C PHE A 36 1.80 -0.90 -8.30
N ASN A 37 2.91 -0.46 -7.68
CA ASN A 37 3.04 -0.41 -6.24
C ASN A 37 3.30 1.03 -5.78
N PRO A 38 2.33 1.70 -5.13
CA PRO A 38 2.48 3.09 -4.73
C PRO A 38 3.57 3.30 -3.66
N PHE A 39 3.95 2.29 -2.89
CA PHE A 39 5.07 2.41 -1.94
C PHE A 39 6.42 2.65 -2.61
N ARG A 40 6.58 2.33 -3.90
CA ARG A 40 7.76 2.69 -4.70
C ARG A 40 8.02 4.20 -4.70
N TYR A 41 6.96 5.00 -4.54
CA TYR A 41 6.97 6.46 -4.64
C TYR A 41 6.91 7.16 -3.27
N VAL A 42 6.84 6.43 -2.19
CA VAL A 42 6.87 6.96 -0.81
C VAL A 42 8.30 7.29 -0.43
N GLU A 43 8.61 8.57 -0.27
CA GLU A 43 9.93 9.06 0.14
C GLU A 43 9.90 9.73 1.51
N THR A 44 8.73 10.26 1.90
CA THR A 44 8.52 10.98 3.14
C THR A 44 7.27 10.50 3.88
N GLU A 45 7.15 10.86 5.17
CA GLU A 45 5.94 10.62 5.96
C GLU A 45 4.70 11.29 5.32
N ASN A 46 4.88 12.46 4.68
CA ASN A 46 3.81 13.15 3.97
C ASN A 46 3.34 12.37 2.74
N ASP A 47 4.24 11.74 1.99
CA ASP A 47 3.87 10.91 0.84
C ASP A 47 3.08 9.69 1.30
N LEU A 48 3.54 9.04 2.39
CA LEU A 48 2.84 7.92 3.01
C LEU A 48 1.43 8.33 3.44
N ASN A 49 1.31 9.43 4.17
CA ASN A 49 0.02 9.93 4.64
C ASN A 49 -0.92 10.27 3.48
N ARG A 50 -0.43 10.91 2.42
CA ARG A 50 -1.21 11.24 1.22
C ARG A 50 -1.69 9.96 0.52
N MET A 51 -0.82 8.98 0.33
CA MET A 51 -1.17 7.69 -0.28
C MET A 51 -2.28 6.99 0.50
N LEU A 52 -2.14 6.90 1.83
CA LEU A 52 -3.13 6.26 2.69
C LEU A 52 -4.45 7.04 2.71
N THR A 53 -4.40 8.39 2.71
CA THR A 53 -5.61 9.22 2.64
C THR A 53 -6.39 8.95 1.35
N VAL A 54 -5.71 8.88 0.21
CA VAL A 54 -6.32 8.55 -1.08
C VAL A 54 -6.94 7.15 -1.03
N TYR A 55 -6.22 6.17 -0.49
CA TYR A 55 -6.72 4.81 -0.34
C TYR A 55 -8.00 4.76 0.51
N PHE A 56 -7.98 5.37 1.70
CA PHE A 56 -9.13 5.37 2.61
C PHE A 56 -10.34 6.12 2.03
N ASN A 57 -10.12 7.24 1.34
CA ASN A 57 -11.20 7.98 0.69
C ASN A 57 -11.88 7.18 -0.43
N ASN A 58 -11.11 6.40 -1.18
CA ASN A 58 -11.64 5.58 -2.28
C ASN A 58 -12.22 4.23 -1.83
N THR A 59 -11.96 3.81 -0.59
CA THR A 59 -12.51 2.56 -0.02
C THR A 59 -13.70 2.80 0.90
N ARG A 60 -14.19 4.03 0.99
CA ARG A 60 -15.49 4.34 1.64
C ARG A 60 -16.61 3.78 0.79
N GLY A 61 -17.45 2.91 1.39
CA GLY A 61 -18.61 2.36 0.69
C GLY A 61 -19.57 3.45 0.22
N SER A 62 -19.96 3.41 -1.04
CA SER A 62 -20.99 4.29 -1.59
C SER A 62 -22.30 4.03 -0.86
N GLY A 63 -22.77 4.99 -0.05
CA GLY A 63 -24.06 4.94 0.66
C GLY A 63 -23.97 4.64 2.16
N SER A 64 -22.84 4.29 2.71
CA SER A 64 -22.68 4.17 4.15
C SER A 64 -22.31 5.54 4.75
N ARG A 65 -23.20 6.14 5.55
CA ARG A 65 -22.83 7.14 6.57
C ARG A 65 -22.12 6.40 7.71
N SER A 66 -20.99 5.73 7.42
CA SER A 66 -20.17 5.20 8.50
C SER A 66 -19.66 6.37 9.32
N ASP A 67 -19.71 6.22 10.63
CA ASP A 67 -19.14 7.20 11.54
C ASP A 67 -17.65 7.41 11.16
N PRO A 68 -17.24 8.65 10.88
CA PRO A 68 -15.84 8.97 10.54
C PRO A 68 -14.83 8.43 11.54
N PHE A 69 -15.25 8.20 12.78
CA PHE A 69 -14.43 7.61 13.84
C PHE A 69 -13.77 6.29 13.42
N TRP A 70 -14.52 5.39 12.77
CA TRP A 70 -13.99 4.07 12.38
C TRP A 70 -12.93 4.17 11.29
N ASP A 71 -13.11 5.12 10.36
CA ASP A 71 -12.12 5.38 9.31
C ASP A 71 -10.84 5.98 9.90
N GLU A 72 -10.94 6.94 10.81
CA GLU A 72 -9.78 7.56 11.47
C GLU A 72 -9.03 6.58 12.35
N ALA A 73 -9.75 5.79 13.15
CA ALA A 73 -9.14 4.75 13.98
C ALA A 73 -8.41 3.68 13.16
N SER A 74 -9.04 3.22 12.06
CA SER A 74 -8.41 2.30 11.11
C SER A 74 -7.18 2.92 10.45
N MET A 75 -7.26 4.20 10.06
CA MET A 75 -6.15 4.90 9.43
C MET A 75 -4.96 5.04 10.40
N THR A 76 -5.20 5.27 11.68
CA THR A 76 -4.15 5.35 12.71
C THR A 76 -3.37 4.03 12.79
N LEU A 77 -4.07 2.89 12.85
CA LEU A 77 -3.42 1.57 12.80
C LEU A 77 -2.62 1.36 11.51
N VAL A 78 -3.22 1.68 10.37
CA VAL A 78 -2.57 1.48 9.07
C VAL A 78 -1.37 2.40 8.89
N ARG A 79 -1.40 3.65 9.40
CA ARG A 79 -0.23 4.53 9.42
C ARG A 79 0.94 3.93 10.23
N ALA A 80 0.66 3.39 11.41
CA ALA A 80 1.67 2.74 12.22
C ALA A 80 2.30 1.56 11.48
N ILE A 81 1.48 0.64 10.96
CA ILE A 81 1.96 -0.55 10.25
C ILE A 81 2.69 -0.19 8.95
N ALA A 82 2.15 0.71 8.15
CA ALA A 82 2.74 1.09 6.88
C ALA A 82 4.08 1.82 7.06
N SER A 83 4.18 2.72 8.04
CA SER A 83 5.45 3.38 8.35
C SER A 83 6.49 2.40 8.91
N TYR A 84 6.09 1.47 9.78
CA TYR A 84 6.96 0.37 10.23
C TYR A 84 7.51 -0.43 9.04
N LEU A 85 6.66 -0.79 8.07
CA LEU A 85 7.09 -1.50 6.87
C LEU A 85 8.03 -0.65 6.00
N VAL A 86 7.74 0.64 5.82
CA VAL A 86 8.63 1.56 5.09
C VAL A 86 10.01 1.58 5.74
N ASP A 87 10.08 1.70 7.06
CA ASP A 87 11.33 1.71 7.82
C ASP A 87 12.04 0.35 7.80
N PHE A 88 11.29 -0.75 7.77
CA PHE A 88 11.86 -2.10 7.62
C PHE A 88 12.61 -2.25 6.28
N TYR A 89 12.02 -1.78 5.18
CA TYR A 89 12.63 -1.83 3.85
C TYR A 89 13.69 -0.75 3.64
N ASN A 90 13.51 0.41 4.26
CA ASN A 90 14.40 1.58 4.16
C ASN A 90 14.71 2.13 5.56
N PRO A 91 15.62 1.49 6.30
CA PRO A 91 15.88 1.83 7.69
C PRO A 91 16.17 3.32 7.90
N PRO A 92 15.65 3.91 9.00
CA PRO A 92 16.00 5.27 9.40
C PRO A 92 17.50 5.48 9.44
N GLY A 93 17.97 6.65 9.00
CA GLY A 93 19.41 6.98 8.88
C GLY A 93 20.04 6.56 7.56
N SER A 94 19.36 5.82 6.69
CA SER A 94 19.84 5.54 5.33
C SER A 94 19.87 6.80 4.49
N SER A 95 20.93 6.98 3.70
CA SER A 95 21.01 8.09 2.73
C SER A 95 19.93 7.98 1.64
N LYS A 96 19.58 9.13 1.03
CA LYS A 96 18.62 9.14 -0.10
C LYS A 96 19.06 8.24 -1.25
N GLN A 97 20.37 8.16 -1.52
CA GLN A 97 20.92 7.31 -2.57
C GLN A 97 20.71 5.82 -2.26
N GLU A 98 20.96 5.40 -1.02
CA GLU A 98 20.72 4.02 -0.59
C GLU A 98 19.24 3.64 -0.64
N GLN A 99 18.36 4.54 -0.18
CA GLN A 99 16.91 4.33 -0.24
C GLN A 99 16.44 4.18 -1.69
N GLU A 100 16.88 5.06 -2.58
CA GLU A 100 16.52 4.98 -4.00
C GLU A 100 17.09 3.70 -4.66
N ALA A 101 18.31 3.31 -4.34
CA ALA A 101 18.90 2.07 -4.82
C ALA A 101 18.11 0.83 -4.36
N ARG A 102 17.60 0.83 -3.11
CA ARG A 102 16.74 -0.24 -2.61
C ARG A 102 15.39 -0.25 -3.34
N ARG A 103 14.76 0.91 -3.51
CA ARG A 103 13.49 1.02 -4.27
C ARG A 103 13.64 0.55 -5.71
N LYS A 104 14.73 0.90 -6.40
CA LYS A 104 15.02 0.40 -7.75
C LYS A 104 15.18 -1.12 -7.82
N ARG A 105 15.62 -1.75 -6.73
CA ARG A 105 15.72 -3.21 -6.61
C ARG A 105 14.41 -3.87 -6.14
N GLY A 106 13.30 -3.14 -6.11
CA GLY A 106 12.00 -3.65 -5.66
C GLY A 106 11.91 -3.83 -4.13
N ARG A 107 12.76 -3.17 -3.35
CA ARG A 107 12.73 -3.23 -1.88
C ARG A 107 11.85 -2.12 -1.33
N TYR A 108 10.57 -2.36 -1.30
CA TYR A 108 9.50 -1.54 -0.74
C TYR A 108 8.33 -2.42 -0.32
N PRO A 109 7.49 -1.96 0.64
CA PRO A 109 6.34 -2.74 1.10
C PRO A 109 5.29 -2.95 0.02
N ALA A 110 4.34 -3.85 0.30
CA ALA A 110 3.11 -4.00 -0.45
C ALA A 110 1.89 -3.91 0.48
N PHE A 111 0.74 -3.52 -0.04
CA PHE A 111 -0.52 -3.47 0.74
C PHE A 111 -0.89 -4.82 1.36
N SER A 112 -0.59 -5.92 0.69
CA SER A 112 -0.82 -7.27 1.23
C SER A 112 -0.04 -7.56 2.51
N GLU A 113 1.12 -6.91 2.73
CA GLU A 113 1.89 -7.05 3.97
C GLU A 113 1.21 -6.33 5.14
N ILE A 114 0.56 -5.19 4.90
CA ILE A 114 -0.26 -4.52 5.90
C ILE A 114 -1.36 -5.47 6.40
N GLY A 115 -2.10 -6.09 5.48
CA GLY A 115 -3.15 -7.07 5.84
C GLY A 115 -2.62 -8.26 6.63
N LYS A 116 -1.39 -8.72 6.34
CA LYS A 116 -0.74 -9.78 7.12
C LYS A 116 -0.40 -9.32 8.53
N LEU A 117 0.16 -8.11 8.68
CA LEU A 117 0.53 -7.57 9.99
C LEU A 117 -0.71 -7.27 10.86
N ILE A 118 -1.82 -6.82 10.29
CA ILE A 118 -3.08 -6.63 11.03
C ILE A 118 -3.50 -7.95 11.70
N LYS A 119 -3.37 -9.09 11.02
CA LYS A 119 -3.71 -10.40 11.58
C LYS A 119 -2.85 -10.80 12.78
N LEU A 120 -1.63 -10.24 12.90
CA LEU A 120 -0.72 -10.47 14.02
C LEU A 120 -1.13 -9.70 15.29
N LEU A 121 -2.19 -8.87 15.25
CA LEU A 121 -2.81 -8.26 16.43
C LEU A 121 -3.59 -9.27 17.28
N SER A 122 -4.05 -10.36 16.68
CA SER A 122 -4.75 -11.42 17.42
C SER A 122 -3.78 -12.06 18.40
N LYS A 123 -4.16 -12.08 19.67
CA LYS A 123 -3.41 -12.78 20.72
C LYS A 123 -3.69 -14.27 20.65
N GLY A 124 -2.65 -15.08 20.78
CA GLY A 124 -2.81 -16.52 20.98
C GLY A 124 -3.30 -16.82 22.40
N ASP A 125 -3.83 -18.04 22.59
CA ASP A 125 -4.20 -18.54 23.92
C ASP A 125 -2.98 -18.47 24.85
N ASN A 126 -3.14 -17.86 26.03
CA ASN A 126 -2.09 -17.65 27.03
C ASN A 126 -0.95 -16.67 26.63
N GLN A 127 -1.19 -15.75 25.70
CA GLN A 127 -0.22 -14.70 25.38
C GLN A 127 -0.68 -13.35 25.94
N ASP A 128 0.20 -12.69 26.71
CA ASP A 128 -0.05 -11.33 27.21
C ASP A 128 -0.01 -10.29 26.11
N LYS A 129 0.82 -10.52 25.08
CA LYS A 129 1.02 -9.61 23.94
C LYS A 129 0.84 -10.32 22.62
N SER A 130 0.31 -9.58 21.64
CA SER A 130 0.27 -10.02 20.26
C SER A 130 1.67 -9.95 19.62
N ILE A 131 1.87 -10.70 18.53
CA ILE A 131 3.13 -10.66 17.77
C ILE A 131 3.41 -9.24 17.25
N LEU A 132 2.36 -8.52 16.83
CA LEU A 132 2.54 -7.15 16.35
C LEU A 132 3.01 -6.21 17.46
N GLU A 133 2.49 -6.34 18.69
CA GLU A 133 2.96 -5.56 19.85
C GLU A 133 4.45 -5.80 20.10
N VAL A 134 4.92 -7.04 20.02
CA VAL A 134 6.34 -7.38 20.18
C VAL A 134 7.20 -6.75 19.09
N LEU A 135 6.74 -6.78 17.83
CA LEU A 135 7.46 -6.13 16.71
C LEU A 135 7.62 -4.62 16.93
N PHE A 136 6.58 -3.93 17.41
CA PHE A 136 6.66 -2.50 17.72
C PHE A 136 7.54 -2.19 18.95
N GLU A 137 7.56 -3.07 19.95
CA GLU A 137 8.49 -2.94 21.09
C GLU A 137 9.95 -3.06 20.63
N ASP A 138 10.25 -4.02 19.76
CA ASP A 138 11.61 -4.18 19.24
C ASP A 138 12.01 -3.04 18.30
N TYR A 139 11.05 -2.51 17.55
CA TYR A 139 11.25 -1.29 16.76
C TYR A 139 11.56 -0.10 17.68
N ALA A 140 10.81 0.09 18.77
CA ALA A 140 11.02 1.16 19.73
C ALA A 140 12.38 1.08 20.44
N LYS A 141 12.82 -0.12 20.81
CA LYS A 141 14.17 -0.35 21.37
C LYS A 141 15.27 0.13 20.43
N LYS A 142 15.05 -0.05 19.11
CA LYS A 142 16.06 0.27 18.10
C LYS A 142 16.04 1.74 17.67
N TYR A 143 14.87 2.34 17.52
CA TYR A 143 14.70 3.66 16.90
C TYR A 143 14.08 4.71 17.84
N GLY A 144 13.76 4.34 19.09
CA GLY A 144 13.12 5.21 20.07
C GLY A 144 11.61 5.35 19.86
N HIS A 145 10.97 6.10 20.77
CA HIS A 145 9.51 6.29 20.79
C HIS A 145 9.05 7.58 20.10
N GLU A 146 9.94 8.53 19.82
CA GLU A 146 9.61 9.88 19.37
C GLU A 146 9.58 10.04 17.83
N ASN A 147 9.38 8.94 17.09
CA ASN A 147 9.26 8.96 15.63
C ASN A 147 7.81 8.79 15.17
N PHE A 148 7.58 9.04 13.88
CA PHE A 148 6.24 8.97 13.28
C PHE A 148 5.57 7.60 13.47
N THR A 149 6.31 6.53 13.29
CA THR A 149 5.82 5.15 13.43
C THR A 149 5.30 4.91 14.83
N MET A 150 6.09 5.25 15.85
CA MET A 150 5.73 5.00 17.25
C MET A 150 4.64 5.93 17.77
N ARG A 151 4.57 7.19 17.30
CA ARG A 151 3.46 8.08 17.65
C ARG A 151 2.12 7.53 17.17
N ASN A 152 2.03 7.10 15.91
CA ASN A 152 0.80 6.48 15.39
C ASN A 152 0.47 5.16 16.11
N TRP A 153 1.49 4.37 16.48
CA TRP A 153 1.29 3.16 17.27
C TRP A 153 0.73 3.47 18.67
N ALA A 154 1.29 4.46 19.36
CA ALA A 154 0.81 4.90 20.66
C ALA A 154 -0.64 5.43 20.60
N ASP A 155 -0.98 6.20 19.58
CA ASP A 155 -2.35 6.67 19.34
C ASP A 155 -3.32 5.50 19.15
N PHE A 156 -2.93 4.48 18.37
CA PHE A 156 -3.73 3.27 18.20
C PHE A 156 -3.92 2.50 19.50
N GLN A 157 -2.90 2.42 20.35
CA GLN A 157 -2.98 1.72 21.65
C GLN A 157 -3.95 2.34 22.64
N ASN A 158 -4.51 3.53 22.37
CA ASN A 158 -5.57 4.13 23.18
C ASN A 158 -6.92 3.42 23.00
N TYR A 159 -7.13 2.71 21.89
CA TYR A 159 -8.33 1.90 21.70
C TYR A 159 -8.26 0.63 22.55
N LYS A 160 -9.35 0.30 23.25
CA LYS A 160 -9.41 -0.83 24.19
C LYS A 160 -10.66 -1.68 23.92
N ASP A 161 -10.62 -2.89 24.38
CA ASP A 161 -11.73 -3.83 24.44
C ASP A 161 -12.50 -3.92 23.11
N LYS A 162 -13.84 -3.84 23.17
CA LYS A 162 -14.72 -3.93 22.00
C LYS A 162 -14.43 -2.89 20.92
N THR A 163 -13.93 -1.71 21.29
CA THR A 163 -13.54 -0.69 20.31
C THR A 163 -12.33 -1.15 19.52
N LEU A 164 -11.33 -1.72 20.18
CA LEU A 164 -10.15 -2.29 19.52
C LEU A 164 -10.54 -3.41 18.54
N ASP A 165 -11.38 -4.36 18.98
CA ASP A 165 -11.85 -5.46 18.12
C ASP A 165 -12.58 -4.94 16.88
N SER A 166 -13.43 -3.92 17.07
CA SER A 166 -14.17 -3.30 15.96
C SER A 166 -13.24 -2.57 14.98
N VAL A 167 -12.22 -1.84 15.48
CA VAL A 167 -11.22 -1.18 14.62
C VAL A 167 -10.43 -2.21 13.81
N ILE A 168 -10.02 -3.32 14.44
CA ILE A 168 -9.32 -4.42 13.76
C ILE A 168 -10.23 -5.02 12.67
N ALA A 169 -11.50 -5.28 12.98
CA ALA A 169 -12.42 -5.86 12.01
C ALA A 169 -12.67 -4.93 10.80
N VAL A 170 -12.93 -3.64 11.04
CA VAL A 170 -13.10 -2.64 9.97
C VAL A 170 -11.83 -2.52 9.13
N THR A 171 -10.66 -2.45 9.76
CA THR A 171 -9.39 -2.36 9.05
C THR A 171 -9.14 -3.61 8.21
N THR A 172 -9.39 -4.79 8.77
CA THR A 172 -9.25 -6.06 8.03
C THR A 172 -10.14 -6.11 6.79
N ALA A 173 -11.39 -5.66 6.93
CA ALA A 173 -12.33 -5.60 5.80
C ALA A 173 -11.83 -4.67 4.67
N LYS A 174 -11.25 -3.51 5.02
CA LYS A 174 -10.68 -2.59 4.02
C LYS A 174 -9.51 -3.22 3.24
N PHE A 175 -8.75 -4.11 3.85
CA PHE A 175 -7.61 -4.78 3.20
C PHE A 175 -7.96 -6.16 2.59
N ALA A 176 -9.24 -6.56 2.60
CA ALA A 176 -9.67 -7.87 2.07
C ALA A 176 -9.32 -8.06 0.59
N LEU A 177 -9.35 -7.00 -0.22
CA LEU A 177 -8.98 -7.03 -1.63
C LEU A 177 -7.54 -7.55 -1.84
N PHE A 178 -6.63 -7.21 -0.94
CA PHE A 178 -5.22 -7.64 -0.99
C PHE A 178 -4.98 -9.08 -0.49
N ASN A 179 -6.04 -9.87 -0.31
CA ASN A 179 -5.95 -11.34 -0.15
C ASN A 179 -6.14 -12.07 -1.49
N ILE A 180 -6.56 -11.37 -2.56
CA ILE A 180 -6.73 -11.95 -3.90
C ILE A 180 -5.38 -12.03 -4.59
N GLN A 181 -4.98 -13.22 -5.07
CA GLN A 181 -3.64 -13.45 -5.58
C GLN A 181 -3.28 -12.54 -6.77
N SER A 182 -4.20 -12.31 -7.70
CA SER A 182 -3.97 -11.41 -8.85
C SER A 182 -3.73 -9.96 -8.42
N VAL A 183 -4.44 -9.49 -7.39
CA VAL A 183 -4.24 -8.15 -6.81
C VAL A 183 -2.90 -8.06 -6.08
N ILE A 184 -2.51 -9.13 -5.34
CA ILE A 184 -1.19 -9.21 -4.71
C ILE A 184 -0.11 -9.10 -5.78
N ASP A 185 -0.21 -9.89 -6.86
CA ASP A 185 0.78 -9.94 -7.93
C ASP A 185 0.90 -8.61 -8.68
N LEU A 186 -0.22 -7.92 -8.89
CA LEU A 186 -0.28 -6.59 -9.50
C LEU A 186 0.40 -5.53 -8.61
N THR A 187 0.18 -5.58 -7.29
CA THR A 187 0.55 -4.50 -6.36
C THR A 187 1.84 -4.75 -5.57
N LYS A 188 2.46 -5.93 -5.67
CA LYS A 188 3.72 -6.25 -4.97
C LYS A 188 4.97 -5.71 -5.69
N LYS A 189 4.88 -5.44 -6.99
CA LYS A 189 5.97 -4.93 -7.83
C LYS A 189 5.53 -3.66 -8.53
N ASP A 190 6.49 -2.86 -8.97
CA ASP A 190 6.24 -1.66 -9.78
C ASP A 190 7.03 -1.75 -11.08
N SER A 191 6.34 -1.90 -12.20
CA SER A 191 6.89 -1.82 -13.55
C SER A 191 6.33 -0.63 -14.33
N MET A 192 5.34 0.07 -13.78
CA MET A 192 4.81 1.31 -14.37
C MET A 192 5.86 2.43 -14.40
N ASP A 193 6.74 2.49 -13.40
CA ASP A 193 7.84 3.44 -13.27
C ASP A 193 7.45 4.90 -13.58
N LEU A 194 6.47 5.42 -12.81
CA LEU A 194 5.91 6.76 -13.00
C LEU A 194 6.98 7.87 -13.01
N LYS A 195 8.15 7.62 -12.39
CA LYS A 195 9.23 8.61 -12.34
C LYS A 195 9.85 8.90 -13.71
N THR A 196 9.69 7.99 -14.67
CA THR A 196 10.20 8.16 -16.03
C THR A 196 9.22 8.86 -16.98
N TRP A 197 7.94 8.96 -16.55
CA TRP A 197 6.92 9.63 -17.36
C TRP A 197 7.24 11.12 -17.48
N GLY A 198 7.16 11.64 -18.68
CA GLY A 198 7.52 13.03 -18.99
C GLY A 198 9.00 13.25 -19.31
N THR A 199 9.90 12.31 -19.01
CA THR A 199 11.32 12.34 -19.45
C THR A 199 11.62 11.34 -20.55
N GLN A 200 10.82 10.29 -20.66
CA GLN A 200 10.88 9.28 -21.72
C GLN A 200 9.55 9.25 -22.47
N LYS A 201 9.61 8.96 -23.78
CA LYS A 201 8.41 8.73 -24.58
C LYS A 201 7.68 7.52 -24.03
N THR A 202 6.55 7.73 -23.37
CA THR A 202 5.78 6.65 -22.74
C THR A 202 4.33 6.70 -23.22
N MET A 203 3.82 5.58 -23.68
CA MET A 203 2.41 5.36 -23.93
C MET A 203 1.81 4.49 -22.83
N VAL A 204 0.73 4.94 -22.22
CA VAL A 204 0.09 4.24 -21.11
C VAL A 204 -1.33 3.86 -21.49
N TYR A 205 -1.63 2.58 -21.37
CA TYR A 205 -2.98 2.05 -21.49
C TYR A 205 -3.53 1.72 -20.10
N LEU A 206 -4.73 2.24 -19.82
CA LEU A 206 -5.48 1.91 -18.62
C LEU A 206 -6.69 1.09 -19.03
N VAL A 207 -6.63 -0.22 -18.79
CA VAL A 207 -7.72 -1.15 -19.06
C VAL A 207 -8.53 -1.29 -17.78
N ILE A 208 -9.73 -0.74 -17.80
CA ILE A 208 -10.62 -0.66 -16.63
C ILE A 208 -11.93 -1.36 -17.02
N PRO A 209 -12.48 -2.26 -16.17
CA PRO A 209 -13.74 -2.90 -16.47
C PRO A 209 -14.86 -1.86 -16.69
N ASP A 210 -15.70 -2.08 -17.70
CA ASP A 210 -16.96 -1.36 -17.83
C ASP A 210 -17.83 -1.76 -16.64
N ASN A 211 -18.11 -0.80 -15.78
CA ASN A 211 -19.15 -0.96 -14.77
C ASN A 211 -20.48 -0.57 -15.44
N ASP A 212 -21.25 -1.57 -15.86
CA ASP A 212 -22.65 -1.42 -16.21
C ASP A 212 -23.48 -1.10 -14.97
#